data_f1887139996626f2307be082ca8af52f
#
_entry.id   f1887139996626f2307be082ca8af52f
#
_cell.length_a   1.000
_cell.length_b   1.000
_cell.length_c   1.000
_cell.angle_alpha   90.00
_cell.angle_beta   90.00
_cell.angle_gamma   90.00
#
_symmetry.space_group_name_H-M   'P 1'
#
loop_
_entity.id
_entity.type
_entity.pdbx_description
1 polymer ?
#
loop_
_entity_poly.entity_id
_entity_poly.type
_entity_poly.pdbx_seq_one_letter_code
_entity_poly.pdbx_strand_id
1 'polypeptide(L)'
;MKTLNKVSQASITPAQALQLLRNGNERFVDNLRLHRNLLEQVNETRDGQWPMAAIVSCMDSRTSAELIFDQGLGDIFSIRLAGAVISDNVLGSLEYACKVAGSKFIVVLGHSKCGAIKGACDNVEMGNLTGLLNKITPAVYAEKTIKENRTSSNPDFVDAVTHLHTKRSVQAIMEQSHILREMILNGEIGIVGAVYNVETGVVTFQEETLVIGREMFKESPEAVTV
;
A
#
# COMPACT_ATOMS: atom_id res chain seq x y z
N MET A 1 7.98 -19.79 13.32
CA MET A 1 7.80 -18.42 13.86
C MET A 1 6.36 -18.34 14.32
N LYS A 2 6.11 -17.93 15.55
CA LYS A 2 4.75 -17.79 16.11
C LYS A 2 4.06 -16.57 15.49
N THR A 3 2.74 -16.63 15.35
CA THR A 3 1.92 -15.50 14.94
C THR A 3 1.91 -14.39 15.99
N LEU A 4 1.57 -13.18 15.57
CA LEU A 4 1.35 -12.09 16.51
C LEU A 4 0.12 -12.38 17.39
N ASN A 5 0.17 -11.90 18.61
CA ASN A 5 -0.95 -11.93 19.55
C ASN A 5 -1.24 -10.50 20.05
N LYS A 6 -2.31 -10.35 20.83
CA LYS A 6 -2.76 -9.03 21.30
C LYS A 6 -1.65 -8.24 22.04
N VAL A 7 -0.82 -8.90 22.81
CA VAL A 7 0.25 -8.24 23.59
C VAL A 7 1.39 -7.81 22.68
N SER A 8 1.86 -8.72 21.80
CA SER A 8 2.94 -8.41 20.85
C SER A 8 2.54 -7.34 19.85
N GLN A 9 1.31 -7.39 19.28
CA GLN A 9 0.81 -6.32 18.39
C GLN A 9 0.76 -4.96 19.12
N ALA A 10 0.25 -4.93 20.35
CA ALA A 10 0.13 -3.67 21.11
C ALA A 10 1.49 -3.04 21.41
N SER A 11 2.56 -3.84 21.52
CA SER A 11 3.93 -3.35 21.79
C SER A 11 4.67 -2.86 20.52
N ILE A 12 4.17 -3.17 19.32
CA ILE A 12 4.78 -2.73 18.06
C ILE A 12 4.46 -1.24 17.83
N THR A 13 5.49 -0.44 17.59
CA THR A 13 5.35 0.95 17.14
C THR A 13 5.17 1.02 15.62
N PRO A 14 4.62 2.13 15.07
CA PRO A 14 4.51 2.31 13.60
C PRO A 14 5.87 2.16 12.88
N ALA A 15 6.94 2.71 13.44
CA ALA A 15 8.28 2.58 12.87
C ALA A 15 8.79 1.13 12.87
N GLN A 16 8.50 0.37 13.93
CA GLN A 16 8.87 -1.05 13.99
C GLN A 16 8.07 -1.88 12.98
N ALA A 17 6.76 -1.60 12.80
CA ALA A 17 5.95 -2.28 11.80
C ALA A 17 6.50 -2.06 10.39
N LEU A 18 6.87 -0.81 10.03
CA LEU A 18 7.54 -0.51 8.77
C LEU A 18 8.86 -1.27 8.62
N GLN A 19 9.69 -1.29 9.66
CA GLN A 19 10.99 -1.98 9.61
C GLN A 19 10.82 -3.51 9.43
N LEU A 20 9.80 -4.11 10.06
CA LEU A 20 9.49 -5.53 9.85
C LEU A 20 9.10 -5.84 8.40
N LEU A 21 8.36 -4.95 7.73
CA LEU A 21 8.04 -5.08 6.32
C LEU A 21 9.27 -4.93 5.42
N ARG A 22 10.15 -3.95 5.71
CA ARG A 22 11.42 -3.75 4.98
C ARG A 22 12.29 -5.00 5.06
N ASN A 23 12.56 -5.47 6.27
CA ASN A 23 13.35 -6.68 6.51
C ASN A 23 12.71 -7.92 5.85
N GLY A 24 11.38 -7.97 5.78
CA GLY A 24 10.64 -9.03 5.11
C GLY A 24 10.87 -9.02 3.61
N ASN A 25 10.87 -7.86 2.96
CA ASN A 25 11.17 -7.76 1.54
C ASN A 25 12.65 -8.07 1.24
N GLU A 26 13.58 -7.65 2.07
CA GLU A 26 15.00 -8.05 1.95
C GLU A 26 15.14 -9.58 1.96
N ARG A 27 14.52 -10.27 2.92
CA ARG A 27 14.54 -11.75 2.95
C ARG A 27 13.88 -12.37 1.72
N PHE A 28 12.81 -11.78 1.20
CA PHE A 28 12.16 -12.25 -0.02
C PHE A 28 13.09 -12.16 -1.23
N VAL A 29 13.76 -11.01 -1.41
CA VAL A 29 14.71 -10.76 -2.51
C VAL A 29 15.91 -11.68 -2.42
N ASP A 30 16.45 -11.89 -1.23
CA ASP A 30 17.62 -12.74 -0.98
C ASP A 30 17.27 -14.26 -0.97
N ASN A 31 15.98 -14.61 -1.17
CA ASN A 31 15.44 -15.97 -1.06
C ASN A 31 15.73 -16.62 0.31
N LEU A 32 15.77 -15.81 1.36
CA LEU A 32 15.99 -16.21 2.76
C LEU A 32 14.72 -16.17 3.61
N ARG A 33 13.57 -16.53 3.00
CA ARG A 33 12.27 -16.51 3.68
C ARG A 33 12.27 -17.34 4.95
N LEU A 34 11.56 -16.83 5.96
CA LEU A 34 11.39 -17.54 7.24
C LEU A 34 10.57 -18.83 7.03
N HIS A 35 11.05 -19.91 7.61
CA HIS A 35 10.29 -21.16 7.61
C HIS A 35 9.09 -21.06 8.56
N ARG A 36 7.87 -21.15 8.00
CA ARG A 36 6.61 -21.10 8.76
C ARG A 36 5.84 -22.39 8.60
N ASN A 37 5.30 -22.90 9.71
CA ASN A 37 4.28 -23.93 9.68
C ASN A 37 2.91 -23.24 9.53
N LEU A 38 2.39 -23.19 8.31
CA LEU A 38 1.15 -22.46 8.00
C LEU A 38 -0.07 -23.09 8.70
N LEU A 39 -0.12 -24.42 8.86
CA LEU A 39 -1.21 -25.09 9.58
C LEU A 39 -1.17 -24.78 11.09
N GLU A 40 0.01 -24.65 11.67
CA GLU A 40 0.16 -24.18 13.04
C GLU A 40 -0.34 -22.73 13.17
N GLN A 41 -0.01 -21.85 12.23
CA GLN A 41 -0.50 -20.48 12.21
C GLN A 41 -2.04 -20.39 12.03
N VAL A 42 -2.65 -21.28 11.24
CA VAL A 42 -4.12 -21.41 11.19
C VAL A 42 -4.68 -21.72 12.58
N ASN A 43 -4.10 -22.66 13.30
CA ASN A 43 -4.53 -22.98 14.67
C ASN A 43 -4.31 -21.82 15.66
N GLU A 44 -3.19 -21.11 15.54
CA GLU A 44 -2.87 -19.97 16.43
C GLU A 44 -3.80 -18.77 16.19
N THR A 45 -4.31 -18.60 14.97
CA THR A 45 -5.16 -17.45 14.59
C THR A 45 -6.65 -17.75 14.56
N ARG A 46 -7.08 -18.98 14.83
CA ARG A 46 -8.50 -19.40 14.72
C ARG A 46 -9.45 -18.61 15.63
N ASP A 47 -8.99 -18.21 16.81
CA ASP A 47 -9.82 -17.53 17.82
C ASP A 47 -9.63 -15.99 17.80
N GLY A 48 -8.75 -15.48 16.93
CA GLY A 48 -8.49 -14.05 16.76
C GLY A 48 -7.25 -13.78 15.91
N GLN A 49 -7.14 -12.54 15.45
CA GLN A 49 -6.00 -12.10 14.63
C GLN A 49 -5.51 -10.73 15.10
N TRP A 50 -4.21 -10.50 15.01
CA TRP A 50 -3.56 -9.27 15.49
C TRP A 50 -2.55 -8.76 14.46
N PRO A 51 -2.99 -8.42 13.23
CA PRO A 51 -2.10 -7.97 12.17
C PRO A 51 -1.42 -6.66 12.52
N MET A 52 -0.11 -6.57 12.26
CA MET A 52 0.64 -5.35 12.54
C MET A 52 0.47 -4.25 11.49
N ALA A 53 0.06 -4.61 10.27
CA ALA A 53 -0.08 -3.67 9.16
C ALA A 53 -1.23 -4.04 8.23
N ALA A 54 -1.66 -3.04 7.44
CA ALA A 54 -2.61 -3.20 6.33
C ALA A 54 -1.95 -2.76 5.02
N ILE A 55 -1.99 -3.62 4.01
CA ILE A 55 -1.38 -3.39 2.70
C ILE A 55 -2.48 -3.25 1.65
N VAL A 56 -2.57 -2.07 1.02
CA VAL A 56 -3.42 -1.86 -0.15
C VAL A 56 -2.57 -2.14 -1.38
N SER A 57 -2.91 -3.16 -2.16
CA SER A 57 -2.12 -3.57 -3.32
C SER A 57 -2.98 -3.92 -4.53
N CYS A 58 -2.33 -4.10 -5.68
CA CYS A 58 -3.02 -4.54 -6.88
C CYS A 58 -3.51 -6.00 -6.75
N MET A 59 -4.60 -6.33 -7.46
CA MET A 59 -5.05 -7.71 -7.63
C MET A 59 -4.14 -8.54 -8.55
N ASP A 60 -3.12 -7.93 -9.17
CA ASP A 60 -2.15 -8.62 -10.04
C ASP A 60 -1.61 -9.87 -9.35
N SER A 61 -1.62 -11.00 -10.04
CA SER A 61 -1.29 -12.32 -9.48
C SER A 61 0.16 -12.42 -8.94
N ARG A 62 1.03 -11.49 -9.34
CA ARG A 62 2.45 -11.42 -8.93
C ARG A 62 2.67 -10.60 -7.66
N THR A 63 1.62 -9.93 -7.12
CA THR A 63 1.75 -8.96 -6.02
C THR A 63 1.11 -9.44 -4.71
N SER A 64 1.40 -10.69 -4.30
CA SER A 64 0.98 -11.17 -2.97
C SER A 64 1.80 -10.50 -1.87
N ALA A 65 1.17 -9.64 -1.08
CA ALA A 65 1.83 -8.86 -0.03
C ALA A 65 2.47 -9.77 1.03
N GLU A 66 1.83 -10.87 1.38
CA GLU A 66 2.35 -11.86 2.35
C GLU A 66 3.67 -12.46 1.88
N LEU A 67 3.78 -12.75 0.57
CA LEU A 67 5.02 -13.30 0.00
C LEU A 67 6.11 -12.23 -0.13
N ILE A 68 5.75 -11.04 -0.67
CA ILE A 68 6.67 -9.93 -0.94
C ILE A 68 7.31 -9.42 0.35
N PHE A 69 6.54 -9.35 1.44
CA PHE A 69 7.01 -8.90 2.74
C PHE A 69 7.38 -10.04 3.69
N ASP A 70 7.42 -11.28 3.20
CA ASP A 70 7.70 -12.47 4.00
C ASP A 70 6.92 -12.46 5.34
N GLN A 71 5.59 -12.38 5.24
CA GLN A 71 4.66 -12.41 6.36
C GLN A 71 3.87 -13.71 6.41
N GLY A 72 3.47 -14.12 7.62
CA GLY A 72 2.66 -15.32 7.84
C GLY A 72 1.16 -15.01 7.88
N LEU A 73 0.37 -16.07 8.09
CA LEU A 73 -1.07 -15.93 8.31
C LEU A 73 -1.34 -15.12 9.58
N GLY A 74 -2.17 -14.08 9.46
CA GLY A 74 -2.55 -13.21 10.57
C GLY A 74 -1.55 -12.08 10.89
N ASP A 75 -0.43 -11.95 10.16
CA ASP A 75 0.57 -10.91 10.41
C ASP A 75 0.22 -9.57 9.74
N ILE A 76 -0.51 -9.61 8.59
CA ILE A 76 -0.95 -8.42 7.86
C ILE A 76 -2.38 -8.58 7.32
N PHE A 77 -3.08 -7.44 7.12
CA PHE A 77 -4.26 -7.38 6.27
C PHE A 77 -3.85 -7.09 4.83
N SER A 78 -4.43 -7.81 3.87
CA SER A 78 -4.24 -7.58 2.43
C SER A 78 -5.54 -7.10 1.79
N ILE A 79 -5.54 -5.86 1.29
CA ILE A 79 -6.66 -5.25 0.57
C ILE A 79 -6.23 -5.14 -0.89
N ARG A 80 -6.88 -5.93 -1.79
CA ARG A 80 -6.41 -6.11 -3.17
C ARG A 80 -7.48 -5.77 -4.18
N LEU A 81 -7.17 -4.81 -5.05
CA LEU A 81 -8.02 -4.46 -6.19
C LEU A 81 -7.17 -3.86 -7.32
N ALA A 82 -7.69 -3.91 -8.57
CA ALA A 82 -6.93 -3.45 -9.74
C ALA A 82 -6.38 -2.02 -9.53
N GLY A 83 -5.07 -1.84 -9.80
CA GLY A 83 -4.39 -0.56 -9.65
C GLY A 83 -4.25 -0.05 -8.22
N ALA A 84 -4.59 -0.83 -7.19
CA ALA A 84 -4.57 -0.39 -5.80
C ALA A 84 -5.34 0.94 -5.57
N VAL A 85 -6.46 1.14 -6.29
CA VAL A 85 -7.23 2.39 -6.24
C VAL A 85 -7.91 2.55 -4.88
N ILE A 86 -8.02 3.79 -4.40
CA ILE A 86 -8.73 4.10 -3.16
C ILE A 86 -10.22 4.29 -3.46
N SER A 87 -11.05 3.71 -2.60
CA SER A 87 -12.52 3.78 -2.64
C SER A 87 -13.07 3.71 -1.22
N ASP A 88 -14.35 4.01 -1.06
CA ASP A 88 -15.02 3.96 0.25
C ASP A 88 -14.85 2.61 0.95
N ASN A 89 -14.91 1.51 0.18
CA ASN A 89 -14.73 0.16 0.71
C ASN A 89 -13.29 -0.08 1.18
N VAL A 90 -12.30 0.48 0.48
CA VAL A 90 -10.88 0.42 0.91
C VAL A 90 -10.68 1.24 2.17
N LEU A 91 -11.24 2.47 2.22
CA LEU A 91 -11.15 3.34 3.40
C LEU A 91 -11.78 2.67 4.62
N GLY A 92 -13.01 2.15 4.51
CA GLY A 92 -13.67 1.43 5.60
C GLY A 92 -12.88 0.19 6.05
N SER A 93 -12.23 -0.53 5.12
CA SER A 93 -11.38 -1.67 5.46
C SER A 93 -10.12 -1.25 6.22
N LEU A 94 -9.50 -0.13 5.84
CA LEU A 94 -8.35 0.44 6.53
C LEU A 94 -8.71 0.97 7.92
N GLU A 95 -9.88 1.62 8.04
CA GLU A 95 -10.41 2.07 9.34
C GLU A 95 -10.64 0.89 10.28
N TYR A 96 -11.25 -0.18 9.78
CA TYR A 96 -11.39 -1.41 10.54
C TYR A 96 -10.02 -1.98 10.95
N ALA A 97 -9.08 -2.11 10.01
CA ALA A 97 -7.75 -2.65 10.27
C ALA A 97 -7.01 -1.86 11.35
N CYS A 98 -7.04 -0.53 11.29
CA CYS A 98 -6.27 0.32 12.19
C CYS A 98 -7.01 0.62 13.49
N LYS A 99 -8.30 1.07 13.42
CA LYS A 99 -9.05 1.53 14.59
C LYS A 99 -9.64 0.39 15.40
N VAL A 100 -10.09 -0.68 14.73
CA VAL A 100 -10.76 -1.81 15.41
C VAL A 100 -9.78 -2.95 15.67
N ALA A 101 -9.02 -3.39 14.67
CA ALA A 101 -8.12 -4.53 14.81
C ALA A 101 -6.71 -4.15 15.31
N GLY A 102 -6.35 -2.85 15.36
CA GLY A 102 -5.14 -2.36 16.01
C GLY A 102 -3.87 -2.41 15.17
N SER A 103 -3.97 -2.53 13.84
CA SER A 103 -2.82 -2.43 12.94
C SER A 103 -2.11 -1.10 13.09
N LYS A 104 -0.77 -1.11 13.01
CA LYS A 104 0.09 0.03 13.29
C LYS A 104 0.59 0.74 12.04
N PHE A 105 0.44 0.14 10.87
CA PHE A 105 1.00 0.72 9.65
C PHE A 105 0.15 0.44 8.42
N ILE A 106 0.07 1.42 7.52
CA ILE A 106 -0.58 1.31 6.21
C ILE A 106 0.50 1.42 5.12
N VAL A 107 0.52 0.48 4.17
CA VAL A 107 1.32 0.58 2.95
C VAL A 107 0.40 0.61 1.75
N VAL A 108 0.54 1.62 0.91
CA VAL A 108 -0.03 1.61 -0.44
C VAL A 108 1.03 1.09 -1.40
N LEU A 109 0.84 -0.13 -1.89
CA LEU A 109 1.82 -0.84 -2.70
C LEU A 109 1.41 -0.83 -4.18
N GLY A 110 1.97 0.10 -4.94
CA GLY A 110 1.98 0.05 -6.40
C GLY A 110 2.94 -1.03 -6.92
N HIS A 111 2.93 -1.29 -8.22
CA HIS A 111 3.91 -2.21 -8.82
C HIS A 111 4.23 -1.85 -10.26
N SER A 112 5.43 -2.17 -10.71
CA SER A 112 5.85 -1.99 -12.10
C SER A 112 5.00 -2.84 -13.06
N LYS A 113 4.84 -2.39 -14.31
CA LYS A 113 4.09 -3.09 -15.35
C LYS A 113 2.60 -3.35 -15.02
N CYS A 114 1.99 -2.50 -14.19
CA CYS A 114 0.59 -2.63 -13.78
C CYS A 114 -0.37 -2.46 -14.96
N GLY A 115 -1.23 -3.47 -15.18
CA GLY A 115 -2.21 -3.44 -16.27
C GLY A 115 -3.25 -2.32 -16.12
N ALA A 116 -3.68 -2.01 -14.90
CA ALA A 116 -4.62 -0.92 -14.65
C ALA A 116 -4.00 0.46 -14.92
N ILE A 117 -2.72 0.68 -14.55
CA ILE A 117 -1.99 1.91 -14.88
C ILE A 117 -1.86 2.06 -16.40
N LYS A 118 -1.47 0.98 -17.10
CA LYS A 118 -1.40 0.96 -18.58
C LYS A 118 -2.74 1.31 -19.22
N GLY A 119 -3.83 0.68 -18.74
CA GLY A 119 -5.18 0.99 -19.22
C GLY A 119 -5.58 2.44 -19.02
N ALA A 120 -5.21 3.06 -17.89
CA ALA A 120 -5.44 4.48 -17.65
C ALA A 120 -4.59 5.38 -18.57
N CYS A 121 -3.33 5.02 -18.83
CA CYS A 121 -2.47 5.72 -19.78
C CYS A 121 -3.02 5.71 -21.22
N ASP A 122 -3.72 4.63 -21.60
CA ASP A 122 -4.31 4.46 -22.93
C ASP A 122 -5.78 4.90 -23.01
N ASN A 123 -6.33 5.45 -21.92
CA ASN A 123 -7.75 5.83 -21.81
C ASN A 123 -8.72 4.70 -22.19
N VAL A 124 -8.45 3.46 -21.71
CA VAL A 124 -9.29 2.31 -22.01
C VAL A 124 -10.68 2.49 -21.44
N GLU A 125 -11.69 2.28 -22.26
CA GLU A 125 -13.11 2.31 -21.87
C GLU A 125 -13.72 0.90 -21.99
N MET A 126 -14.18 0.35 -20.86
CA MET A 126 -14.80 -0.98 -20.84
C MET A 126 -15.64 -1.15 -19.55
N GLY A 127 -16.95 -1.05 -19.68
CA GLY A 127 -17.90 -1.32 -18.58
C GLY A 127 -17.48 -0.70 -17.25
N ASN A 128 -17.48 -1.49 -16.19
CA ASN A 128 -17.08 -1.04 -14.84
C ASN A 128 -15.58 -0.70 -14.72
N LEU A 129 -14.75 -1.22 -15.62
CA LEU A 129 -13.32 -0.90 -15.65
C LEU A 129 -13.09 0.60 -15.90
N THR A 130 -13.89 1.24 -16.74
CA THR A 130 -13.82 2.69 -17.00
C THR A 130 -13.87 3.49 -15.70
N GLY A 131 -14.85 3.22 -14.84
CA GLY A 131 -14.98 3.91 -13.54
C GLY A 131 -13.80 3.66 -12.60
N LEU A 132 -13.19 2.48 -12.65
CA LEU A 132 -11.99 2.16 -11.89
C LEU A 132 -10.78 2.94 -12.43
N LEU A 133 -10.54 2.94 -13.74
CA LEU A 133 -9.42 3.63 -14.37
C LEU A 133 -9.50 5.16 -14.19
N ASN A 134 -10.70 5.74 -14.13
CA ASN A 134 -10.91 7.14 -13.83
C ASN A 134 -10.34 7.57 -12.46
N LYS A 135 -10.16 6.65 -11.53
CA LYS A 135 -9.47 6.92 -10.24
C LYS A 135 -7.94 7.02 -10.40
N ILE A 136 -7.38 6.46 -11.46
CA ILE A 136 -5.94 6.51 -11.79
C ILE A 136 -5.65 7.72 -12.70
N THR A 137 -6.57 8.10 -13.58
CA THR A 137 -6.45 9.17 -14.58
C THR A 137 -5.88 10.49 -14.02
N PRO A 138 -6.21 10.95 -12.78
CA PRO A 138 -5.57 12.14 -12.20
C PRO A 138 -4.04 12.04 -12.09
N ALA A 139 -3.48 10.84 -11.87
CA ALA A 139 -2.02 10.64 -11.87
C ALA A 139 -1.43 10.73 -13.28
N VAL A 140 -2.15 10.22 -14.29
CA VAL A 140 -1.75 10.37 -15.71
C VAL A 140 -1.65 11.84 -16.09
N TYR A 141 -2.63 12.65 -15.71
CA TYR A 141 -2.60 14.10 -16.00
C TYR A 141 -1.59 14.88 -15.16
N ALA A 142 -1.30 14.43 -13.93
CA ALA A 142 -0.32 15.07 -13.06
C ALA A 142 1.13 14.82 -13.49
N GLU A 143 1.40 13.72 -14.21
CA GLU A 143 2.72 13.50 -14.80
C GLU A 143 2.98 14.57 -15.88
N LYS A 144 4.06 15.36 -15.73
CA LYS A 144 4.40 16.50 -16.62
C LYS A 144 5.84 16.44 -17.16
N THR A 145 6.64 15.50 -16.68
CA THR A 145 8.06 15.41 -17.05
C THR A 145 8.24 14.77 -18.43
N ILE A 146 7.42 13.76 -18.76
CA ILE A 146 7.46 13.05 -20.05
C ILE A 146 6.46 13.70 -21.00
N LYS A 147 6.97 14.27 -22.08
CA LYS A 147 6.17 15.07 -23.04
C LYS A 147 5.66 14.29 -24.23
N GLU A 148 6.40 13.25 -24.64
CA GLU A 148 6.12 12.46 -25.84
C GLU A 148 5.78 11.03 -25.49
N ASN A 149 5.06 10.35 -26.40
CA ASN A 149 4.66 8.95 -26.23
C ASN A 149 4.05 8.65 -24.85
N ARG A 150 3.03 9.44 -24.48
CA ARG A 150 2.32 9.34 -23.18
C ARG A 150 1.26 8.24 -23.22
N THR A 151 1.69 7.01 -23.53
CA THR A 151 0.84 5.80 -23.64
C THR A 151 1.48 4.63 -22.90
N SER A 152 0.78 3.51 -22.83
CA SER A 152 1.29 2.27 -22.20
C SER A 152 2.50 1.67 -22.94
N SER A 153 2.77 2.10 -24.17
CA SER A 153 3.95 1.68 -24.93
C SER A 153 5.27 2.31 -24.44
N ASN A 154 5.19 3.37 -23.64
CA ASN A 154 6.33 4.00 -22.99
C ASN A 154 6.48 3.50 -21.54
N PRO A 155 7.44 2.60 -21.24
CA PRO A 155 7.64 2.07 -19.89
C PRO A 155 7.96 3.16 -18.86
N ASP A 156 8.75 4.17 -19.23
CA ASP A 156 9.13 5.26 -18.32
C ASP A 156 7.92 6.10 -17.93
N PHE A 157 7.00 6.34 -18.90
CA PHE A 157 5.75 7.04 -18.61
C PHE A 157 4.85 6.23 -17.66
N VAL A 158 4.68 4.93 -17.93
CA VAL A 158 3.89 4.04 -17.04
C VAL A 158 4.48 3.99 -15.65
N ASP A 159 5.81 3.94 -15.52
CA ASP A 159 6.48 3.93 -14.23
C ASP A 159 6.30 5.24 -13.47
N ALA A 160 6.50 6.38 -14.13
CA ALA A 160 6.26 7.71 -13.55
C ALA A 160 4.80 7.86 -13.06
N VAL A 161 3.82 7.42 -13.87
CA VAL A 161 2.40 7.42 -13.47
C VAL A 161 2.16 6.48 -12.28
N THR A 162 2.82 5.31 -12.23
CA THR A 162 2.71 4.37 -11.10
C THR A 162 3.16 5.03 -9.79
N HIS A 163 4.31 5.70 -9.79
CA HIS A 163 4.83 6.41 -8.62
C HIS A 163 3.89 7.54 -8.18
N LEU A 164 3.40 8.35 -9.12
CA LEU A 164 2.46 9.44 -8.83
C LEU A 164 1.11 8.92 -8.32
N HIS A 165 0.59 7.83 -8.90
CA HIS A 165 -0.66 7.23 -8.45
C HIS A 165 -0.54 6.72 -7.01
N THR A 166 0.56 6.05 -6.68
CA THR A 166 0.83 5.57 -5.31
C THR A 166 0.88 6.74 -4.32
N LYS A 167 1.60 7.82 -4.65
CA LYS A 167 1.66 9.03 -3.83
C LYS A 167 0.27 9.66 -3.64
N ARG A 168 -0.49 9.81 -4.71
CA ARG A 168 -1.86 10.37 -4.65
C ARG A 168 -2.81 9.47 -3.84
N SER A 169 -2.61 8.16 -3.88
CA SER A 169 -3.40 7.22 -3.07
C SER A 169 -3.14 7.39 -1.58
N VAL A 170 -1.89 7.64 -1.16
CA VAL A 170 -1.56 8.01 0.23
C VAL A 170 -2.26 9.31 0.62
N GLN A 171 -2.21 10.34 -0.23
CA GLN A 171 -2.89 11.61 0.00
C GLN A 171 -4.41 11.42 0.12
N ALA A 172 -5.02 10.64 -0.79
CA ALA A 172 -6.45 10.36 -0.77
C ALA A 172 -6.90 9.69 0.54
N ILE A 173 -6.11 8.76 1.11
CA ILE A 173 -6.40 8.16 2.42
C ILE A 173 -6.40 9.23 3.51
N MET A 174 -5.40 10.12 3.52
CA MET A 174 -5.29 11.21 4.50
C MET A 174 -6.41 12.26 4.37
N GLU A 175 -6.87 12.53 3.15
CA GLU A 175 -7.90 13.53 2.88
C GLU A 175 -9.31 13.01 3.12
N GLN A 176 -9.58 11.76 2.75
CA GLN A 176 -10.93 11.19 2.72
C GLN A 176 -11.31 10.44 4.02
N SER A 177 -10.33 9.99 4.83
CA SER A 177 -10.61 9.38 6.13
C SER A 177 -10.14 10.24 7.29
N HIS A 178 -11.06 10.93 7.93
CA HIS A 178 -10.77 11.70 9.15
C HIS A 178 -10.20 10.79 10.27
N ILE A 179 -10.73 9.59 10.41
CA ILE A 179 -10.29 8.62 11.44
C ILE A 179 -8.82 8.25 11.23
N LEU A 180 -8.44 7.85 10.02
CA LEU A 180 -7.05 7.47 9.72
C LEU A 180 -6.11 8.67 9.81
N ARG A 181 -6.54 9.83 9.29
CA ARG A 181 -5.76 11.06 9.39
C ARG A 181 -5.40 11.40 10.84
N GLU A 182 -6.37 11.42 11.75
CA GLU A 182 -6.14 11.72 13.16
C GLU A 182 -5.19 10.69 13.80
N MET A 183 -5.40 9.39 13.56
CA MET A 183 -4.51 8.34 14.07
C MET A 183 -3.08 8.50 13.57
N ILE A 184 -2.88 8.86 12.29
CA ILE A 184 -1.57 9.09 11.69
C ILE A 184 -0.91 10.33 12.31
N LEU A 185 -1.64 11.46 12.39
CA LEU A 185 -1.12 12.72 12.93
C LEU A 185 -0.79 12.63 14.43
N ASN A 186 -1.50 11.77 15.16
CA ASN A 186 -1.21 11.50 16.57
C ASN A 186 -0.06 10.48 16.76
N GLY A 187 0.47 9.89 15.67
CA GLY A 187 1.53 8.89 15.74
C GLY A 187 1.07 7.50 16.25
N GLU A 188 -0.25 7.26 16.30
CA GLU A 188 -0.81 5.96 16.68
C GLU A 188 -0.55 4.91 15.60
N ILE A 189 -0.58 5.34 14.33
CA ILE A 189 -0.24 4.55 13.15
C ILE A 189 0.65 5.35 12.20
N GLY A 190 1.26 4.65 11.23
CA GLY A 190 1.99 5.28 10.12
C GLY A 190 1.42 4.90 8.76
N ILE A 191 1.80 5.66 7.73
CA ILE A 191 1.44 5.40 6.34
C ILE A 191 2.62 5.68 5.41
N VAL A 192 2.76 4.90 4.34
CA VAL A 192 3.75 5.13 3.27
C VAL A 192 3.25 4.57 1.94
N GLY A 193 3.65 5.20 0.84
CA GLY A 193 3.59 4.64 -0.50
C GLY A 193 4.84 3.82 -0.81
N ALA A 194 4.69 2.76 -1.59
CA ALA A 194 5.80 1.94 -2.05
C ALA A 194 5.50 1.37 -3.44
N VAL A 195 6.54 1.03 -4.19
CA VAL A 195 6.41 0.40 -5.51
C VAL A 195 7.23 -0.89 -5.55
N TYR A 196 6.55 -1.98 -5.86
CA TYR A 196 7.13 -3.30 -6.03
C TYR A 196 7.58 -3.50 -7.48
N ASN A 197 8.82 -3.86 -7.69
CA ASN A 197 9.33 -4.21 -9.00
C ASN A 197 9.11 -5.71 -9.26
N VAL A 198 8.25 -6.04 -10.23
CA VAL A 198 7.89 -7.43 -10.57
C VAL A 198 9.02 -8.22 -11.23
N GLU A 199 10.14 -7.58 -11.60
CA GLU A 199 11.30 -8.23 -12.22
C GLU A 199 12.36 -8.59 -11.19
N THR A 200 12.53 -7.75 -10.16
CA THR A 200 13.60 -7.92 -9.16
C THR A 200 13.09 -8.40 -7.81
N GLY A 201 11.79 -8.23 -7.54
CA GLY A 201 11.22 -8.51 -6.22
C GLY A 201 11.43 -7.40 -5.19
N VAL A 202 12.14 -6.33 -5.54
CA VAL A 202 12.45 -5.22 -4.64
C VAL A 202 11.25 -4.31 -4.45
N VAL A 203 10.99 -3.90 -3.21
CA VAL A 203 10.04 -2.83 -2.86
C VAL A 203 10.81 -1.55 -2.54
N THR A 204 10.54 -0.50 -3.32
CA THR A 204 11.07 0.85 -3.07
C THR A 204 10.03 1.67 -2.33
N PHE A 205 10.33 2.06 -1.09
CA PHE A 205 9.47 2.92 -0.30
C PHE A 205 9.66 4.38 -0.72
N GLN A 206 8.55 5.10 -0.91
CA GLN A 206 8.54 6.52 -1.26
C GLN A 206 8.63 7.34 0.03
N GLU A 207 9.85 7.61 0.50
CA GLU A 207 10.12 8.25 1.80
C GLU A 207 9.44 9.62 1.93
N GLU A 208 9.23 10.33 0.83
CA GLU A 208 8.51 11.60 0.79
C GLU A 208 7.02 11.47 1.11
N THR A 209 6.49 10.25 1.09
CA THR A 209 5.09 9.95 1.46
C THR A 209 4.96 9.37 2.87
N LEU A 210 6.08 9.09 3.54
CA LEU A 210 6.08 8.53 4.88
C LEU A 210 5.58 9.57 5.90
N VAL A 211 4.54 9.21 6.63
CA VAL A 211 3.99 10.03 7.71
C VAL A 211 3.79 9.18 8.97
N ILE A 212 4.44 9.57 10.06
CA ILE A 212 4.25 9.09 11.43
C ILE A 212 4.26 10.30 12.35
N GLY A 213 3.06 10.76 12.78
CA GLY A 213 2.94 11.97 13.58
C GLY A 213 2.99 13.26 12.77
N ARG A 214 2.64 14.40 13.41
CA ARG A 214 2.51 15.71 12.77
C ARG A 214 3.84 16.27 12.25
N GLU A 215 4.95 15.94 12.88
CA GLU A 215 6.28 16.46 12.50
C GLU A 215 6.72 16.01 11.10
N MET A 216 6.24 14.84 10.66
CA MET A 216 6.53 14.29 9.32
C MET A 216 5.50 14.73 8.28
N PHE A 217 4.37 15.30 8.70
CA PHE A 217 3.30 15.71 7.79
C PHE A 217 3.64 17.06 7.15
N LYS A 218 3.88 17.05 5.83
CA LYS A 218 4.02 18.27 5.03
C LYS A 218 2.71 18.49 4.28
N GLU A 219 2.01 19.58 4.59
CA GLU A 219 0.83 19.98 3.82
C GLU A 219 1.21 20.18 2.34
N SER A 220 0.43 19.59 1.45
CA SER A 220 0.64 19.78 0.01
C SER A 220 0.32 21.25 -0.34
N PRO A 221 1.16 21.96 -1.11
CA PRO A 221 0.89 23.34 -1.51
C PRO A 221 -0.39 23.53 -2.34
N GLU A 222 -0.99 22.46 -2.85
CA GLU A 222 -2.18 22.52 -3.71
C GLU A 222 -3.52 22.56 -2.95
N ALA A 223 -3.52 22.51 -1.60
CA ALA A 223 -4.75 22.54 -0.79
C ALA A 223 -5.30 23.95 -0.52
N VAL A 224 -4.69 25.00 -1.07
CA VAL A 224 -5.12 26.42 -0.88
C VAL A 224 -5.45 27.02 -2.24
N THR A 225 -6.55 26.58 -2.86
CA THR A 225 -7.33 27.42 -3.79
C THR A 225 -8.70 26.75 -4.03
N VAL A 226 -9.67 27.14 -3.25
CA VAL A 226 -11.09 27.15 -3.63
C VAL A 226 -11.58 28.57 -3.51
#